data_17b0a66f0b6b84ad7683ba28b652cffe
#
_entry.id   17b0a66f0b6b84ad7683ba28b652cffe
#
_cell.length_a   1.000
_cell.length_b   1.000
_cell.length_c   1.000
_cell.angle_alpha   90.00
_cell.angle_beta   90.00
_cell.angle_gamma   90.00
#
_symmetry.space_group_name_H-M   'P 1'
#
loop_
_entity.id
_entity.type
_entity.pdbx_description
1 polymer ?
#
loop_
_entity_poly.entity_id
_entity_poly.type
_entity_poly.pdbx_seq_one_letter_code
_entity_poly.pdbx_strand_id
1 'polypeptide(L)'
;VNRTVVGKIPTRYRGGRCRAGAAIALAGVVTFAGARSAHATLYTLKSPTDVVVGQDKSVVTVYEDTLYDLARKFSLGSEELIRVNPGIDPWLPGAGKTLVVPDSHILPPGPHEGIVVNLPEHRLYYYPKPKRGGPIQVITYPVSIGKMDWRTPLGLTHVIGKQKNPVWYPPESVRKEHAEAGDPLPPSVPSGPDNPLGLFAMRLAAGNGTYLIHGTNNPIAVGLAVTHGCIRMYPDDVAALFPLIPVGTPVRLINEPIKVAWVDGELLLEAHPPVDAQGQSFEPDIDQFAERLRAAVGETTVAIHWDYAREVLEKADGVLATVALEADDPNAPLPATPPASPGDAPRDPGTAAPAPSAPSGAGR
;
A
#
# COMPACT_ATOMS: atom_id res chain seq x y z
N VAL A 1 -17.11 -61.55 20.40
CA VAL A 1 -16.93 -62.99 20.19
C VAL A 1 -16.11 -63.20 18.93
N ASN A 2 -14.90 -63.70 19.18
CA ASN A 2 -14.04 -64.62 18.41
C ASN A 2 -13.47 -64.11 17.06
N ARG A 3 -12.20 -64.06 16.99
CA ARG A 3 -10.97 -64.91 16.95
C ARG A 3 -10.43 -65.00 15.52
N THR A 4 -9.26 -64.42 15.37
CA THR A 4 -7.96 -64.97 14.93
C THR A 4 -7.93 -66.21 14.07
N VAL A 5 -7.27 -66.18 12.91
CA VAL A 5 -6.33 -67.24 12.49
C VAL A 5 -5.18 -66.65 11.64
N VAL A 6 -3.99 -67.06 12.03
CA VAL A 6 -2.66 -66.85 11.43
C VAL A 6 -2.40 -67.97 10.41
N GLY A 7 -1.74 -67.65 9.29
CA GLY A 7 -1.21 -68.63 8.36
C GLY A 7 0.11 -68.18 7.73
N LYS A 8 1.18 -68.93 8.00
CA LYS A 8 2.58 -68.74 7.58
C LYS A 8 2.87 -69.30 6.17
N ILE A 9 3.75 -68.55 5.45
CA ILE A 9 4.82 -68.83 4.46
C ILE A 9 5.02 -70.32 4.05
N PRO A 10 5.39 -70.62 2.75
CA PRO A 10 6.81 -70.76 2.44
C PRO A 10 7.32 -70.31 1.00
N THR A 11 8.47 -69.71 1.01
CA THR A 11 9.77 -69.93 0.29
C THR A 11 9.84 -70.45 -1.14
N ARG A 12 10.64 -69.67 -1.91
CA ARG A 12 11.61 -70.00 -2.98
C ARG A 12 11.11 -70.50 -4.34
N TYR A 13 11.39 -69.72 -5.35
CA TYR A 13 12.13 -70.25 -6.55
C TYR A 13 13.03 -69.21 -7.21
N ARG A 14 14.06 -69.70 -7.82
CA ARG A 14 15.30 -69.11 -8.31
C ARG A 14 15.16 -68.74 -9.79
N GLY A 15 15.76 -67.62 -10.20
CA GLY A 15 16.53 -67.51 -11.43
C GLY A 15 15.79 -67.06 -12.70
N GLY A 16 16.15 -65.89 -13.18
CA GLY A 16 15.83 -65.42 -14.53
C GLY A 16 16.35 -64.00 -14.78
N ARG A 17 17.54 -63.88 -15.33
CA ARG A 17 18.08 -62.62 -15.85
C ARG A 17 17.22 -62.15 -17.01
N CYS A 18 16.60 -60.98 -16.94
CA CYS A 18 16.16 -60.22 -18.09
C CYS A 18 16.43 -58.76 -17.87
N ARG A 19 16.87 -58.12 -18.95
CA ARG A 19 17.41 -56.82 -19.18
C ARG A 19 16.66 -55.64 -18.54
N ALA A 20 17.46 -54.70 -18.06
CA ALA A 20 17.07 -53.39 -17.59
C ALA A 20 16.28 -52.60 -18.64
N GLY A 21 15.03 -52.29 -18.34
CA GLY A 21 14.27 -51.21 -18.90
C GLY A 21 14.16 -50.10 -17.87
N ALA A 22 14.86 -49.00 -18.10
CA ALA A 22 14.77 -47.84 -17.23
C ALA A 22 13.39 -47.19 -17.41
N ALA A 23 12.48 -47.43 -16.49
CA ALA A 23 11.26 -46.64 -16.36
C ALA A 23 11.61 -45.35 -15.61
N ILE A 24 11.71 -44.24 -16.36
CA ILE A 24 11.79 -42.90 -15.79
C ILE A 24 10.42 -42.60 -15.21
N ALA A 25 10.30 -42.73 -13.88
CA ALA A 25 9.16 -42.19 -13.15
C ALA A 25 9.31 -40.67 -13.12
N LEU A 26 8.53 -40.00 -13.98
CA LEU A 26 8.32 -38.54 -13.88
C LEU A 26 7.55 -38.27 -12.59
N ALA A 27 8.26 -38.02 -11.49
CA ALA A 27 7.66 -37.46 -10.29
C ALA A 27 7.27 -36.01 -10.61
N GLY A 28 6.02 -35.81 -10.95
CA GLY A 28 5.44 -34.48 -11.06
C GLY A 28 5.52 -33.80 -9.70
N VAL A 29 6.45 -32.87 -9.55
CA VAL A 29 6.46 -31.93 -8.43
C VAL A 29 5.27 -31.01 -8.64
N VAL A 30 4.13 -31.35 -8.02
CA VAL A 30 3.03 -30.41 -7.83
C VAL A 30 3.54 -29.38 -6.82
N THR A 31 4.13 -28.30 -7.30
CA THR A 31 4.36 -27.11 -6.50
C THR A 31 2.98 -26.55 -6.15
N PHE A 32 2.49 -26.88 -4.96
CA PHE A 32 1.47 -26.05 -4.32
C PHE A 32 2.08 -24.66 -4.19
N ALA A 33 1.78 -23.77 -5.13
CA ALA A 33 1.89 -22.36 -4.91
C ALA A 33 0.86 -22.03 -3.82
N GLY A 34 1.27 -22.16 -2.55
CA GLY A 34 0.47 -21.70 -1.43
C GLY A 34 0.16 -20.23 -1.71
N ALA A 35 -1.12 -19.88 -1.77
CA ALA A 35 -1.56 -18.51 -1.79
C ALA A 35 -0.89 -17.83 -0.59
N ARG A 36 0.17 -17.09 -0.83
CA ARG A 36 0.75 -16.20 0.17
C ARG A 36 -0.29 -15.12 0.36
N SER A 37 -1.00 -15.19 1.47
CA SER A 37 -1.80 -14.05 1.94
C SER A 37 -0.90 -12.83 1.84
N ALA A 38 -1.38 -11.79 1.18
CA ALA A 38 -0.67 -10.53 1.12
C ALA A 38 -0.50 -10.03 2.56
N HIS A 39 0.71 -10.13 3.04
CA HIS A 39 1.13 -9.59 4.33
C HIS A 39 1.98 -8.35 4.02
N ALA A 40 1.99 -7.41 4.96
CA ALA A 40 2.89 -6.28 5.00
C ALA A 40 4.22 -6.51 4.29
N THR A 41 4.69 -5.51 3.57
CA THR A 41 6.01 -5.62 2.93
C THR A 41 7.09 -5.33 3.96
N LEU A 42 7.95 -6.34 4.21
CA LEU A 42 9.10 -6.23 5.08
C LEU A 42 10.35 -5.93 4.25
N TYR A 43 10.98 -4.81 4.54
CA TYR A 43 12.27 -4.44 3.95
C TYR A 43 13.38 -4.53 4.99
N THR A 44 14.54 -4.98 4.55
CA THR A 44 15.77 -5.00 5.35
C THR A 44 16.72 -3.96 4.78
N LEU A 45 17.06 -2.96 5.59
CA LEU A 45 18.03 -1.93 5.22
C LEU A 45 19.43 -2.51 5.27
N LYS A 46 20.23 -2.25 4.26
CA LYS A 46 21.65 -2.65 4.20
C LYS A 46 22.49 -1.77 5.11
N SER A 47 22.07 -0.51 5.27
CA SER A 47 22.73 0.51 6.09
C SER A 47 21.69 1.34 6.87
N PRO A 48 22.06 1.92 8.03
CA PRO A 48 21.24 2.93 8.70
C PRO A 48 20.99 4.19 7.86
N THR A 49 21.78 4.39 6.83
CA THR A 49 21.68 5.53 5.89
C THR A 49 20.84 5.24 4.66
N ASP A 50 20.35 4.00 4.50
CA ASP A 50 19.45 3.68 3.40
C ASP A 50 18.15 4.50 3.55
N VAL A 51 17.81 5.21 2.49
CA VAL A 51 16.67 6.12 2.45
C VAL A 51 15.59 5.68 1.46
N VAL A 52 15.84 4.62 0.68
CA VAL A 52 14.89 4.04 -0.27
C VAL A 52 14.71 2.56 0.02
N VAL A 53 13.47 2.10 -0.07
CA VAL A 53 13.11 0.68 0.06
C VAL A 53 12.22 0.24 -1.10
N GLY A 54 12.25 -1.05 -1.39
CA GLY A 54 11.41 -1.65 -2.43
C GLY A 54 11.96 -1.49 -3.84
N GLN A 55 11.14 -1.88 -4.79
CA GLN A 55 11.39 -1.76 -6.23
C GLN A 55 10.07 -1.88 -6.95
N ASP A 56 9.80 -0.97 -7.87
CA ASP A 56 8.62 -1.01 -8.70
C ASP A 56 8.59 -2.27 -9.58
N LYS A 57 7.39 -2.77 -9.80
CA LYS A 57 7.14 -4.02 -10.53
C LYS A 57 6.08 -3.77 -11.60
N SER A 58 5.94 -4.72 -12.49
CA SER A 58 4.78 -4.79 -13.37
C SER A 58 4.08 -6.13 -13.21
N VAL A 59 2.76 -6.14 -13.45
CA VAL A 59 1.95 -7.34 -13.47
C VAL A 59 1.02 -7.32 -14.68
N VAL A 60 0.82 -8.49 -15.28
CA VAL A 60 -0.16 -8.65 -16.34
C VAL A 60 -1.45 -9.20 -15.76
N THR A 61 -2.56 -8.52 -16.03
CA THR A 61 -3.88 -8.88 -15.48
C THR A 61 -4.41 -10.17 -16.10
N VAL A 62 -5.19 -10.91 -15.31
CA VAL A 62 -6.05 -12.00 -15.77
C VAL A 62 -7.52 -11.56 -15.73
N TYR A 63 -8.42 -12.38 -16.26
CA TYR A 63 -9.83 -11.99 -16.43
C TYR A 63 -10.55 -11.71 -15.11
N GLU A 64 -10.18 -12.44 -14.05
CA GLU A 64 -10.79 -12.38 -12.72
C GLU A 64 -10.24 -11.26 -11.85
N ASP A 65 -9.17 -10.58 -12.28
CA ASP A 65 -8.55 -9.53 -11.47
C ASP A 65 -9.44 -8.29 -11.38
N THR A 66 -9.41 -7.66 -10.20
CA THR A 66 -9.77 -6.25 -10.00
C THR A 66 -8.55 -5.48 -9.51
N LEU A 67 -8.48 -4.16 -9.72
CA LEU A 67 -7.40 -3.36 -9.13
C LEU A 67 -7.45 -3.38 -7.60
N TYR A 68 -8.62 -3.56 -7.00
CA TYR A 68 -8.78 -3.68 -5.54
C TYR A 68 -8.14 -4.96 -5.01
N ASP A 69 -8.33 -6.10 -5.68
CA ASP A 69 -7.70 -7.38 -5.29
C ASP A 69 -6.19 -7.34 -5.51
N LEU A 70 -5.75 -6.73 -6.62
CA LEU A 70 -4.33 -6.55 -6.92
C LEU A 70 -3.67 -5.58 -5.93
N ALA A 71 -4.31 -4.47 -5.57
CA ALA A 71 -3.80 -3.57 -4.53
C ALA A 71 -3.60 -4.34 -3.21
N ARG A 72 -4.62 -5.10 -2.79
CA ARG A 72 -4.51 -5.96 -1.60
C ARG A 72 -3.37 -6.97 -1.72
N LYS A 73 -3.24 -7.65 -2.88
CA LYS A 73 -2.21 -8.66 -3.17
C LYS A 73 -0.79 -8.10 -3.09
N PHE A 74 -0.60 -6.84 -3.49
CA PHE A 74 0.71 -6.18 -3.50
C PHE A 74 0.95 -5.27 -2.29
N SER A 75 0.08 -5.29 -1.28
CA SER A 75 0.17 -4.43 -0.09
C SER A 75 0.17 -2.93 -0.42
N LEU A 76 -0.68 -2.56 -1.37
CA LEU A 76 -0.93 -1.18 -1.81
C LEU A 76 -2.31 -0.69 -1.35
N GLY A 77 -2.49 0.61 -1.29
CA GLY A 77 -3.80 1.23 -1.23
C GLY A 77 -4.51 1.11 -2.58
N SER A 78 -5.84 1.03 -2.57
CA SER A 78 -6.61 0.94 -3.81
C SER A 78 -6.38 2.14 -4.72
N GLU A 79 -6.41 3.35 -4.16
CA GLU A 79 -6.18 4.59 -4.92
C GLU A 79 -4.75 4.70 -5.43
N GLU A 80 -3.76 4.24 -4.66
CA GLU A 80 -2.36 4.19 -5.05
C GLU A 80 -2.18 3.39 -6.35
N LEU A 81 -2.73 2.19 -6.43
CA LEU A 81 -2.64 1.36 -7.65
C LEU A 81 -3.46 1.94 -8.82
N ILE A 82 -4.63 2.52 -8.55
CA ILE A 82 -5.47 3.14 -9.58
C ILE A 82 -4.78 4.36 -10.19
N ARG A 83 -4.14 5.20 -9.37
CA ARG A 83 -3.50 6.45 -9.79
C ARG A 83 -2.32 6.20 -10.74
N VAL A 84 -1.51 5.19 -10.49
CA VAL A 84 -0.36 4.85 -11.36
C VAL A 84 -0.78 4.12 -12.64
N ASN A 85 -2.06 3.70 -12.76
CA ASN A 85 -2.58 3.00 -13.92
C ASN A 85 -3.82 3.73 -14.50
N PRO A 86 -3.67 4.97 -14.96
CA PRO A 86 -4.79 5.77 -15.45
C PRO A 86 -5.44 5.12 -16.66
N GLY A 87 -6.77 5.24 -16.76
CA GLY A 87 -7.55 4.71 -17.88
C GLY A 87 -7.83 3.19 -17.80
N ILE A 88 -7.38 2.51 -16.76
CA ILE A 88 -7.75 1.11 -16.48
C ILE A 88 -8.98 1.11 -15.57
N ASP A 89 -10.02 0.35 -15.94
CA ASP A 89 -11.22 0.20 -15.11
C ASP A 89 -10.85 -0.58 -13.83
N PRO A 90 -11.07 -0.02 -12.63
CA PRO A 90 -10.68 -0.67 -11.39
C PRO A 90 -11.44 -1.99 -11.09
N TRP A 91 -12.65 -2.14 -11.60
CA TRP A 91 -13.47 -3.32 -11.40
C TRP A 91 -13.32 -4.35 -12.51
N LEU A 92 -13.07 -3.89 -13.73
CA LEU A 92 -13.00 -4.72 -14.94
C LEU A 92 -11.77 -4.32 -15.79
N PRO A 93 -10.54 -4.50 -15.28
CA PRO A 93 -9.33 -4.15 -16.03
C PRO A 93 -9.20 -4.93 -17.34
N GLY A 94 -9.81 -6.11 -17.42
CA GLY A 94 -9.69 -7.05 -18.54
C GLY A 94 -8.35 -7.81 -18.47
N ALA A 95 -8.28 -8.91 -19.20
CA ALA A 95 -7.07 -9.73 -19.27
C ALA A 95 -5.98 -9.10 -20.16
N GLY A 96 -4.72 -9.36 -19.83
CA GLY A 96 -3.56 -8.99 -20.68
C GLY A 96 -3.15 -7.51 -20.57
N LYS A 97 -3.66 -6.75 -19.61
CA LYS A 97 -3.20 -5.39 -19.33
C LYS A 97 -1.95 -5.45 -18.47
N THR A 98 -0.92 -4.70 -18.84
CA THR A 98 0.26 -4.52 -17.98
C THR A 98 -0.01 -3.35 -17.03
N LEU A 99 0.05 -3.63 -15.73
CA LEU A 99 -0.09 -2.63 -14.68
C LEU A 99 1.28 -2.34 -14.04
N VAL A 100 1.49 -1.09 -13.68
CA VAL A 100 2.59 -0.68 -12.80
C VAL A 100 2.16 -0.95 -11.35
N VAL A 101 3.08 -1.51 -10.56
CA VAL A 101 2.93 -1.79 -9.12
C VAL A 101 4.00 -0.97 -8.39
N PRO A 102 3.65 0.17 -7.79
CA PRO A 102 4.60 1.07 -7.13
C PRO A 102 4.97 0.50 -5.76
N ASP A 103 6.08 -0.24 -5.69
CA ASP A 103 6.56 -0.89 -4.47
C ASP A 103 7.88 -0.26 -3.96
N SER A 104 8.29 0.85 -4.56
CA SER A 104 9.47 1.62 -4.13
C SER A 104 9.07 2.89 -3.40
N HIS A 105 9.73 3.18 -2.26
CA HIS A 105 9.40 4.32 -1.42
C HIS A 105 10.66 4.98 -0.87
N ILE A 106 10.70 6.31 -0.89
CA ILE A 106 11.64 7.08 -0.07
C ILE A 106 11.12 7.05 1.37
N LEU A 107 11.97 6.65 2.32
CA LEU A 107 11.57 6.59 3.73
C LEU A 107 11.24 8.00 4.26
N PRO A 108 10.21 8.13 5.10
CA PRO A 108 9.84 9.41 5.70
C PRO A 108 11.01 10.04 6.48
N PRO A 109 11.17 11.38 6.45
CA PRO A 109 12.24 12.05 7.17
C PRO A 109 12.11 11.93 8.69
N GLY A 110 13.24 12.05 9.40
CA GLY A 110 13.33 12.09 10.85
C GLY A 110 13.57 10.71 11.48
N PRO A 111 13.33 10.53 12.79
CA PRO A 111 13.67 9.30 13.49
C PRO A 111 12.93 8.08 12.93
N HIS A 112 13.68 7.02 12.59
CA HIS A 112 13.16 5.75 12.15
C HIS A 112 12.91 4.83 13.36
N GLU A 113 11.90 5.16 14.16
CA GLU A 113 11.51 4.40 15.35
C GLU A 113 10.00 4.35 15.52
N GLY A 114 9.50 3.25 16.07
CA GLY A 114 8.07 3.07 16.32
C GLY A 114 7.26 3.10 15.02
N ILE A 115 6.20 3.89 15.00
CA ILE A 115 5.30 4.03 13.85
C ILE A 115 5.42 5.44 13.27
N VAL A 116 5.51 5.53 11.95
CA VAL A 116 5.36 6.78 11.19
C VAL A 116 4.21 6.58 10.21
N VAL A 117 3.25 7.51 10.19
CA VAL A 117 2.17 7.54 9.20
C VAL A 117 2.31 8.80 8.38
N ASN A 118 2.56 8.65 7.09
CA ASN A 118 2.59 9.76 6.15
C ASN A 118 1.20 9.90 5.49
N LEU A 119 0.51 10.99 5.81
CA LEU A 119 -0.90 11.16 5.39
C LEU A 119 -1.05 11.27 3.87
N PRO A 120 -0.28 12.10 3.13
CA PRO A 120 -0.40 12.21 1.68
C PRO A 120 -0.14 10.89 0.94
N GLU A 121 0.70 10.04 1.51
CA GLU A 121 1.09 8.75 0.96
C GLU A 121 0.09 7.64 1.29
N HIS A 122 -0.81 7.88 2.26
CA HIS A 122 -1.71 6.86 2.81
C HIS A 122 -0.95 5.59 3.27
N ARG A 123 0.23 5.79 3.90
CA ARG A 123 1.12 4.68 4.27
C ARG A 123 1.62 4.80 5.71
N LEU A 124 1.65 3.66 6.37
CA LEU A 124 2.22 3.46 7.70
C LEU A 124 3.54 2.72 7.55
N TYR A 125 4.57 3.22 8.21
CA TYR A 125 5.89 2.61 8.36
C TYR A 125 6.07 2.21 9.82
N TYR A 126 6.39 0.96 10.06
CA TYR A 126 6.76 0.47 11.38
C TYR A 126 8.24 0.11 11.40
N TYR A 127 8.99 0.68 12.32
CA TYR A 127 10.41 0.44 12.55
C TYR A 127 10.58 -0.40 13.82
N PRO A 128 10.67 -1.74 13.71
CA PRO A 128 10.90 -2.60 14.87
C PRO A 128 12.26 -2.30 15.46
N LYS A 129 12.36 -2.31 16.81
CA LYS A 129 13.65 -2.17 17.47
C LYS A 129 14.57 -3.30 17.04
N PRO A 130 15.75 -3.02 16.45
CA PRO A 130 16.65 -4.06 16.01
C PRO A 130 17.13 -4.89 17.20
N LYS A 131 17.19 -6.20 17.02
CA LYS A 131 17.89 -7.07 17.98
C LYS A 131 19.37 -6.71 17.96
N ARG A 132 20.08 -6.92 19.08
CA ARG A 132 21.52 -6.62 19.18
C ARG A 132 22.29 -7.28 18.04
N GLY A 133 22.87 -6.46 17.15
CA GLY A 133 23.58 -6.93 15.95
C GLY A 133 22.69 -7.47 14.83
N GLY A 134 21.38 -7.31 14.96
CA GLY A 134 20.43 -7.70 13.90
C GLY A 134 20.26 -6.62 12.84
N PRO A 135 19.63 -6.97 11.72
CA PRO A 135 19.36 -6.04 10.64
C PRO A 135 18.38 -4.94 11.06
N ILE A 136 18.53 -3.75 10.48
CA ILE A 136 17.54 -2.70 10.56
C ILE A 136 16.42 -3.06 9.58
N GLN A 137 15.19 -2.97 10.05
CA GLN A 137 14.03 -3.37 9.27
C GLN A 137 12.97 -2.27 9.28
N VAL A 138 12.22 -2.18 8.20
CA VAL A 138 10.99 -1.39 8.11
C VAL A 138 9.89 -2.26 7.51
N ILE A 139 8.70 -2.15 8.06
CA ILE A 139 7.51 -2.82 7.57
C ILE A 139 6.53 -1.75 7.15
N THR A 140 6.01 -1.83 5.94
CA THR A 140 5.07 -0.83 5.41
C THR A 140 3.68 -1.42 5.22
N TYR A 141 2.67 -0.56 5.39
CA TYR A 141 1.27 -0.89 5.27
C TYR A 141 0.50 0.24 4.62
N PRO A 142 -0.35 -0.01 3.62
CA PRO A 142 -1.30 0.99 3.17
C PRO A 142 -2.35 1.25 4.26
N VAL A 143 -2.79 2.50 4.37
CA VAL A 143 -3.78 2.90 5.37
C VAL A 143 -4.80 3.86 4.79
N SER A 144 -6.01 3.88 5.36
CA SER A 144 -6.94 5.00 5.17
C SER A 144 -6.77 6.02 6.30
N ILE A 145 -7.02 7.26 5.96
CA ILE A 145 -6.92 8.41 6.87
C ILE A 145 -8.25 9.15 6.99
N GLY A 146 -8.29 10.18 7.83
CA GLY A 146 -9.46 11.03 8.01
C GLY A 146 -9.86 11.77 6.74
N LYS A 147 -11.19 11.85 6.48
CA LYS A 147 -11.78 12.69 5.43
C LYS A 147 -11.82 14.18 5.88
N MET A 148 -12.14 15.06 4.93
CA MET A 148 -12.16 16.53 5.03
C MET A 148 -12.56 17.13 6.41
N ASP A 149 -13.68 16.72 6.98
CA ASP A 149 -14.21 17.29 8.23
C ASP A 149 -13.70 16.56 9.49
N TRP A 150 -12.93 15.48 9.32
CA TRP A 150 -12.52 14.56 10.37
C TRP A 150 -11.02 14.27 10.32
N ARG A 151 -10.24 15.23 10.79
CA ARG A 151 -8.78 15.22 10.66
C ARG A 151 -8.11 14.08 11.40
N THR A 152 -7.13 13.47 10.77
CA THR A 152 -6.07 12.75 11.47
C THR A 152 -5.10 13.79 12.02
N PRO A 153 -4.89 13.89 13.34
CA PRO A 153 -4.03 14.93 13.93
C PRO A 153 -2.58 14.71 13.55
N LEU A 154 -1.88 15.79 13.20
CA LEU A 154 -0.44 15.75 12.97
C LEU A 154 0.34 15.82 14.29
N GLY A 155 1.58 15.34 14.28
CA GLY A 155 2.53 15.45 15.36
C GLY A 155 2.89 14.14 16.03
N LEU A 156 3.46 14.24 17.22
CA LEU A 156 3.93 13.12 18.01
C LEU A 156 2.84 12.63 18.97
N THR A 157 2.66 11.34 19.02
CA THR A 157 1.79 10.65 19.96
C THR A 157 2.38 9.28 20.30
N HIS A 158 1.63 8.44 20.99
CA HIS A 158 2.05 7.06 21.29
C HIS A 158 0.82 6.16 21.51
N VAL A 159 1.03 4.87 21.44
CA VAL A 159 0.01 3.87 21.73
C VAL A 159 -0.24 3.79 23.23
N ILE A 160 -1.47 4.05 23.67
CA ILE A 160 -1.88 4.02 25.10
C ILE A 160 -2.70 2.79 25.48
N GLY A 161 -3.16 2.02 24.49
CA GLY A 161 -3.95 0.82 24.77
C GLY A 161 -4.14 -0.02 23.52
N LYS A 162 -4.46 -1.30 23.73
CA LYS A 162 -4.66 -2.28 22.67
C LYS A 162 -5.85 -3.15 23.01
N GLN A 163 -6.71 -3.43 22.04
CA GLN A 163 -7.89 -4.26 22.23
C GLN A 163 -8.09 -5.24 21.08
N LYS A 164 -8.29 -6.51 21.41
CA LYS A 164 -8.79 -7.53 20.49
C LYS A 164 -10.30 -7.57 20.59
N ASN A 165 -10.95 -7.83 19.47
CA ASN A 165 -12.41 -7.90 19.39
C ASN A 165 -13.10 -6.68 20.01
N PRO A 166 -12.76 -5.44 19.57
CA PRO A 166 -13.30 -4.24 20.17
C PRO A 166 -14.81 -4.14 19.96
N VAL A 167 -15.50 -3.58 20.93
CA VAL A 167 -16.85 -3.03 20.74
C VAL A 167 -16.69 -1.62 20.20
N TRP A 168 -17.39 -1.28 19.12
CA TRP A 168 -17.42 0.08 18.61
C TRP A 168 -18.56 0.86 19.22
N TYR A 169 -18.23 2.01 19.78
CA TYR A 169 -19.19 2.99 20.27
C TYR A 169 -19.14 4.19 19.32
N PRO A 170 -20.11 4.29 18.36
CA PRO A 170 -20.11 5.39 17.40
C PRO A 170 -20.14 6.73 18.12
N PRO A 171 -19.22 7.68 17.80
CA PRO A 171 -19.28 9.04 18.31
C PRO A 171 -20.64 9.70 18.00
N GLU A 172 -21.07 10.65 18.81
CA GLU A 172 -22.35 11.34 18.61
C GLU A 172 -22.46 12.01 17.24
N SER A 173 -21.36 12.62 16.78
CA SER A 173 -21.25 13.22 15.45
C SER A 173 -21.47 12.20 14.32
N VAL A 174 -20.90 11.00 14.44
CA VAL A 174 -21.07 9.92 13.46
C VAL A 174 -22.52 9.39 13.49
N ARG A 175 -23.09 9.24 14.68
CA ARG A 175 -24.51 8.84 14.80
C ARG A 175 -25.45 9.85 14.18
N LYS A 176 -25.15 11.15 14.36
CA LYS A 176 -25.93 12.23 13.76
C LYS A 176 -25.85 12.20 12.23
N GLU A 177 -24.63 12.09 11.67
CA GLU A 177 -24.40 11.98 10.22
C GLU A 177 -25.19 10.81 9.59
N HIS A 178 -25.12 9.63 10.22
CA HIS A 178 -25.85 8.46 9.76
C HIS A 178 -27.39 8.62 9.90
N ALA A 179 -27.85 9.23 10.99
CA ALA A 179 -29.29 9.47 11.18
C ALA A 179 -29.84 10.44 10.12
N GLU A 180 -29.08 11.49 9.78
CA GLU A 180 -29.41 12.45 8.71
C GLU A 180 -29.41 11.79 7.32
N ALA A 181 -28.55 10.79 7.11
CA ALA A 181 -28.51 9.96 5.91
C ALA A 181 -29.62 8.87 5.86
N GLY A 182 -30.46 8.75 6.91
CA GLY A 182 -31.53 7.75 6.97
C GLY A 182 -31.08 6.35 7.40
N ASP A 183 -29.86 6.21 7.89
CA ASP A 183 -29.23 4.95 8.37
C ASP A 183 -28.79 5.09 9.84
N PRO A 184 -29.71 5.15 10.82
CA PRO A 184 -29.37 5.42 12.21
C PRO A 184 -28.58 4.26 12.83
N LEU A 185 -27.40 4.60 13.39
CA LEU A 185 -26.52 3.65 14.05
C LEU A 185 -27.00 3.29 15.47
N PRO A 186 -26.81 2.03 15.93
CA PRO A 186 -27.05 1.64 17.29
C PRO A 186 -26.06 2.32 18.26
N PRO A 187 -26.35 2.37 19.56
CA PRO A 187 -25.46 2.95 20.57
C PRO A 187 -24.09 2.25 20.64
N SER A 188 -24.03 0.98 20.27
CA SER A 188 -22.80 0.19 20.17
C SER A 188 -22.94 -0.92 19.14
N VAL A 189 -21.81 -1.27 18.51
CA VAL A 189 -21.69 -2.41 17.60
C VAL A 189 -20.70 -3.41 18.23
N PRO A 190 -21.13 -4.65 18.56
CA PRO A 190 -20.26 -5.66 19.13
C PRO A 190 -19.19 -6.08 18.13
N SER A 191 -18.15 -6.77 18.59
CA SER A 191 -17.16 -7.35 17.67
C SER A 191 -17.84 -8.36 16.74
N GLY A 192 -17.51 -8.26 15.46
CA GLY A 192 -18.10 -9.09 14.41
C GLY A 192 -17.92 -8.49 13.02
N PRO A 193 -18.55 -9.09 12.00
CA PRO A 193 -18.41 -8.67 10.60
C PRO A 193 -18.94 -7.24 10.34
N ASP A 194 -19.89 -6.78 11.13
CA ASP A 194 -20.48 -5.45 10.97
C ASP A 194 -19.71 -4.34 11.71
N ASN A 195 -18.68 -4.72 12.49
CA ASN A 195 -17.92 -3.75 13.27
C ASN A 195 -16.87 -3.05 12.40
N PRO A 196 -16.96 -1.72 12.21
CA PRO A 196 -16.03 -0.98 11.36
C PRO A 196 -14.61 -0.90 11.91
N LEU A 197 -14.38 -1.26 13.19
CA LEU A 197 -13.04 -1.34 13.78
C LEU A 197 -12.32 -2.66 13.43
N GLY A 198 -13.03 -3.65 12.88
CA GLY A 198 -12.50 -4.99 12.68
C GLY A 198 -12.15 -5.69 14.00
N LEU A 199 -11.16 -6.59 13.95
CA LEU A 199 -10.82 -7.46 15.08
C LEU A 199 -9.74 -6.90 16.01
N PHE A 200 -9.07 -5.82 15.63
CA PHE A 200 -7.94 -5.25 16.38
C PHE A 200 -7.99 -3.73 16.35
N ALA A 201 -7.78 -3.11 17.50
CA ALA A 201 -7.65 -1.68 17.64
C ALA A 201 -6.51 -1.30 18.59
N MET A 202 -5.73 -0.30 18.22
CA MET A 202 -4.69 0.32 19.04
C MET A 202 -5.04 1.78 19.26
N ARG A 203 -5.17 2.18 20.51
CA ARG A 203 -5.55 3.54 20.92
C ARG A 203 -4.33 4.43 20.99
N LEU A 204 -4.43 5.62 20.41
CA LEU A 204 -3.40 6.65 20.45
C LEU A 204 -3.71 7.70 21.54
N ALA A 205 -2.67 8.30 22.10
CA ALA A 205 -2.82 9.40 23.08
C ALA A 205 -3.37 10.69 22.44
N ALA A 206 -3.30 10.81 21.09
CA ALA A 206 -3.86 11.94 20.36
C ALA A 206 -5.36 12.12 20.64
N GLY A 207 -5.83 13.37 20.68
CA GLY A 207 -7.25 13.70 20.89
C GLY A 207 -7.84 13.09 22.16
N ASN A 208 -7.11 13.08 23.27
CA ASN A 208 -7.52 12.46 24.53
C ASN A 208 -7.88 10.96 24.40
N GLY A 209 -7.22 10.25 23.47
CA GLY A 209 -7.43 8.82 23.27
C GLY A 209 -8.61 8.46 22.38
N THR A 210 -9.09 9.37 21.57
CA THR A 210 -10.19 9.11 20.61
C THR A 210 -9.72 8.53 19.29
N TYR A 211 -8.45 8.72 18.93
CA TYR A 211 -7.90 8.22 17.68
C TYR A 211 -7.35 6.80 17.80
N LEU A 212 -7.58 6.01 16.77
CA LEU A 212 -7.22 4.59 16.72
C LEU A 212 -6.42 4.28 15.45
N ILE A 213 -5.54 3.27 15.56
CA ILE A 213 -5.09 2.44 14.43
C ILE A 213 -5.86 1.13 14.54
N HIS A 214 -6.64 0.76 13.53
CA HIS A 214 -7.58 -0.35 13.62
C HIS A 214 -7.80 -1.07 12.28
N GLY A 215 -8.43 -2.22 12.32
CA GLY A 215 -8.86 -2.95 11.14
C GLY A 215 -10.08 -2.34 10.44
N THR A 216 -10.74 -3.13 9.63
CA THR A 216 -11.96 -2.70 8.94
C THR A 216 -12.86 -3.89 8.59
N ASN A 217 -14.14 -3.62 8.43
CA ASN A 217 -15.09 -4.50 7.75
C ASN A 217 -15.27 -4.14 6.26
N ASN A 218 -14.63 -3.04 5.79
CA ASN A 218 -14.66 -2.61 4.40
C ASN A 218 -13.22 -2.46 3.87
N PRO A 219 -12.56 -3.55 3.44
CA PRO A 219 -11.16 -3.52 2.99
C PRO A 219 -10.94 -2.77 1.67
N ILE A 220 -11.94 -2.66 0.81
CA ILE A 220 -11.83 -1.92 -0.47
C ILE A 220 -11.47 -0.44 -0.25
N ALA A 221 -11.93 0.11 0.87
CA ALA A 221 -11.68 1.51 1.21
C ALA A 221 -10.28 1.78 1.80
N VAL A 222 -9.39 0.78 1.93
CA VAL A 222 -8.02 1.00 2.38
C VAL A 222 -7.21 1.71 1.30
N GLY A 223 -6.51 2.78 1.69
CA GLY A 223 -5.80 3.68 0.78
C GLY A 223 -6.60 4.94 0.41
N LEU A 224 -7.76 5.17 1.03
CA LEU A 224 -8.59 6.34 0.79
C LEU A 224 -8.66 7.27 2.00
N ALA A 225 -8.96 8.56 1.77
CA ALA A 225 -9.30 9.52 2.82
C ALA A 225 -10.81 9.46 3.13
N VAL A 226 -11.23 8.48 3.94
CA VAL A 226 -12.67 8.17 4.16
C VAL A 226 -13.04 7.93 5.62
N THR A 227 -12.09 8.04 6.55
CA THR A 227 -12.37 7.78 7.98
C THR A 227 -12.80 9.05 8.72
N HIS A 228 -13.22 8.87 9.98
CA HIS A 228 -13.48 9.97 10.90
C HIS A 228 -12.23 10.30 11.75
N GLY A 229 -11.05 10.35 11.07
CA GLY A 229 -9.77 10.70 11.67
C GLY A 229 -8.91 9.50 12.14
N CYS A 230 -9.50 8.34 12.32
CA CYS A 230 -8.76 7.12 12.66
C CYS A 230 -7.96 6.57 11.47
N ILE A 231 -6.93 5.79 11.75
CA ILE A 231 -6.08 5.14 10.77
C ILE A 231 -6.62 3.72 10.58
N ARG A 232 -7.14 3.45 9.37
CA ARG A 232 -7.74 2.15 9.03
C ARG A 232 -6.76 1.32 8.23
N MET A 233 -6.66 0.04 8.55
CA MET A 233 -5.77 -0.94 7.92
C MET A 233 -6.56 -2.12 7.35
N TYR A 234 -5.97 -2.83 6.42
CA TYR A 234 -6.47 -4.14 6.03
C TYR A 234 -6.57 -5.08 7.25
N PRO A 235 -7.57 -5.99 7.31
CA PRO A 235 -7.75 -6.89 8.44
C PRO A 235 -6.52 -7.74 8.79
N ASP A 236 -5.84 -8.28 7.77
CA ASP A 236 -4.66 -9.11 7.98
C ASP A 236 -3.44 -8.28 8.39
N ASP A 237 -3.33 -7.04 7.87
CA ASP A 237 -2.22 -6.13 8.18
C ASP A 237 -2.27 -5.70 9.63
N VAL A 238 -3.43 -5.29 10.12
CA VAL A 238 -3.57 -4.95 11.55
C VAL A 238 -3.39 -6.18 12.43
N ALA A 239 -3.82 -7.36 11.98
CA ALA A 239 -3.61 -8.62 12.71
C ALA A 239 -2.12 -8.96 12.83
N ALA A 240 -1.33 -8.70 11.76
CA ALA A 240 0.12 -8.88 11.75
C ALA A 240 0.85 -7.82 12.58
N LEU A 241 0.44 -6.55 12.48
CA LEU A 241 1.07 -5.43 13.19
C LEU A 241 0.78 -5.47 14.70
N PHE A 242 -0.45 -5.78 15.09
CA PHE A 242 -0.93 -5.70 16.48
C PHE A 242 -0.01 -6.42 17.50
N PRO A 243 0.46 -7.66 17.31
CA PRO A 243 1.34 -8.31 18.27
C PRO A 243 2.72 -7.66 18.38
N LEU A 244 3.17 -6.95 17.34
CA LEU A 244 4.50 -6.34 17.27
C LEU A 244 4.58 -5.00 18.03
N ILE A 245 3.45 -4.35 18.28
CA ILE A 245 3.39 -3.01 18.86
C ILE A 245 3.13 -3.09 20.36
N PRO A 246 4.10 -2.78 21.25
CA PRO A 246 3.84 -2.61 22.68
C PRO A 246 3.09 -1.30 22.97
N VAL A 247 2.39 -1.24 24.10
CA VAL A 247 1.89 0.03 24.66
C VAL A 247 3.11 0.92 24.96
N GLY A 248 3.00 2.21 24.67
CA GLY A 248 4.09 3.17 24.76
C GLY A 248 4.89 3.34 23.46
N THR A 249 4.61 2.54 22.41
CA THR A 249 5.27 2.72 21.10
C THR A 249 5.01 4.15 20.59
N PRO A 250 6.08 4.91 20.24
CA PRO A 250 5.93 6.24 19.66
C PRO A 250 5.27 6.16 18.28
N VAL A 251 4.44 7.15 17.98
CA VAL A 251 3.74 7.31 16.70
C VAL A 251 3.93 8.74 16.21
N ARG A 252 4.43 8.91 15.00
CA ARG A 252 4.52 10.19 14.29
C ARG A 252 3.49 10.22 13.17
N LEU A 253 2.65 11.23 13.17
CA LEU A 253 1.67 11.50 12.13
C LEU A 253 2.17 12.72 11.36
N ILE A 254 2.58 12.53 10.09
CA ILE A 254 3.27 13.54 9.29
C ILE A 254 2.51 13.85 8.00
N ASN A 255 2.80 15.00 7.44
CA ASN A 255 2.25 15.46 6.16
C ASN A 255 3.43 15.85 5.24
N GLU A 256 4.05 14.82 4.63
CA GLU A 256 5.18 14.97 3.71
C GLU A 256 4.77 14.50 2.31
N PRO A 257 4.14 15.38 1.51
CA PRO A 257 3.70 15.04 0.16
C PRO A 257 4.87 14.89 -0.82
N ILE A 258 6.01 15.48 -0.53
CA ILE A 258 7.19 15.48 -1.38
C ILE A 258 8.35 14.92 -0.59
N LYS A 259 8.91 13.81 -1.06
CA LYS A 259 10.12 13.20 -0.50
C LYS A 259 11.23 13.22 -1.54
N VAL A 260 12.44 13.55 -1.11
CA VAL A 260 13.62 13.68 -1.98
C VAL A 260 14.78 12.96 -1.31
N ALA A 261 15.56 12.20 -2.08
CA ALA A 261 16.71 11.48 -1.57
C ALA A 261 17.81 11.33 -2.62
N TRP A 262 19.07 11.36 -2.16
CA TRP A 262 20.22 10.95 -2.95
C TRP A 262 20.47 9.46 -2.77
N VAL A 263 20.58 8.74 -3.88
CA VAL A 263 20.92 7.31 -3.90
C VAL A 263 21.85 7.05 -5.08
N ASP A 264 23.06 6.58 -4.78
CA ASP A 264 24.07 6.19 -5.78
C ASP A 264 24.33 7.24 -6.87
N GLY A 265 24.33 8.54 -6.51
CA GLY A 265 24.55 9.64 -7.43
C GLY A 265 23.30 10.13 -8.18
N GLU A 266 22.13 9.58 -7.85
CA GLU A 266 20.84 10.00 -8.40
C GLU A 266 20.02 10.78 -7.37
N LEU A 267 19.44 11.92 -7.77
CA LEU A 267 18.45 12.64 -6.98
C LEU A 267 17.07 12.09 -7.31
N LEU A 268 16.51 11.34 -6.38
CA LEU A 268 15.19 10.74 -6.50
C LEU A 268 14.12 11.66 -5.91
N LEU A 269 12.99 11.75 -6.59
CA LEU A 269 11.79 12.46 -6.18
C LEU A 269 10.62 11.47 -6.09
N GLU A 270 9.86 11.54 -5.01
CA GLU A 270 8.58 10.87 -4.83
C GLU A 270 7.55 11.94 -4.43
N ALA A 271 6.45 12.04 -5.19
CA ALA A 271 5.42 13.04 -4.97
C ALA A 271 4.05 12.38 -4.79
N HIS A 272 3.29 12.85 -3.82
CA HIS A 272 1.91 12.44 -3.53
C HIS A 272 1.00 13.67 -3.51
N PRO A 273 -0.32 13.53 -3.71
CA PRO A 273 -1.23 14.64 -3.62
C PRO A 273 -1.09 15.32 -2.26
N PRO A 274 -0.73 16.61 -2.21
CA PRO A 274 -0.65 17.29 -0.94
C PRO A 274 -2.03 17.36 -0.29
N VAL A 275 -2.07 17.14 1.02
CA VAL A 275 -3.27 17.26 1.83
C VAL A 275 -3.10 18.41 2.82
N ASP A 276 -4.10 19.26 2.94
CA ASP A 276 -4.11 20.33 3.92
C ASP A 276 -4.36 19.81 5.35
N ALA A 277 -4.37 20.71 6.32
CA ALA A 277 -4.70 20.35 7.68
C ALA A 277 -6.14 19.81 7.84
N GLN A 278 -6.98 19.94 6.83
CA GLN A 278 -8.33 19.42 6.73
C GLN A 278 -8.40 18.08 6.02
N GLY A 279 -7.28 17.58 5.45
CA GLY A 279 -7.22 16.35 4.67
C GLY A 279 -7.75 16.52 3.24
N GLN A 280 -7.88 17.77 2.77
CA GLN A 280 -8.22 18.06 1.37
C GLN A 280 -6.96 18.08 0.53
N SER A 281 -7.03 17.50 -0.67
CA SER A 281 -5.99 17.72 -1.67
C SER A 281 -6.05 19.16 -2.18
N PHE A 282 -4.90 19.76 -2.37
CA PHE A 282 -4.75 21.10 -2.94
C PHE A 282 -3.63 21.11 -3.99
N GLU A 283 -3.55 22.18 -4.77
CA GLU A 283 -2.48 22.32 -5.77
C GLU A 283 -1.11 22.44 -5.06
N PRO A 284 -0.08 21.74 -5.56
CA PRO A 284 1.26 21.81 -4.99
C PRO A 284 1.83 23.26 -5.06
N ASP A 285 2.46 23.67 -3.99
CA ASP A 285 3.22 24.92 -3.94
C ASP A 285 4.55 24.72 -4.68
N ILE A 286 4.65 25.25 -5.90
CA ILE A 286 5.80 25.13 -6.79
C ILE A 286 7.05 25.79 -6.19
N ASP A 287 6.90 26.90 -5.48
CA ASP A 287 8.04 27.59 -4.87
C ASP A 287 8.60 26.77 -3.69
N GLN A 288 7.73 26.24 -2.84
CA GLN A 288 8.12 25.35 -1.74
C GLN A 288 8.75 24.05 -2.28
N PHE A 289 8.22 23.51 -3.38
CA PHE A 289 8.81 22.36 -4.06
C PHE A 289 10.22 22.66 -4.57
N ALA A 290 10.41 23.78 -5.25
CA ALA A 290 11.71 24.19 -5.75
C ALA A 290 12.73 24.42 -4.62
N GLU A 291 12.31 24.99 -3.50
CA GLU A 291 13.14 25.14 -2.30
C GLU A 291 13.56 23.77 -1.72
N ARG A 292 12.63 22.81 -1.62
CA ARG A 292 12.94 21.45 -1.15
C ARG A 292 13.97 20.74 -2.04
N LEU A 293 13.82 20.83 -3.38
CA LEU A 293 14.80 20.25 -4.30
C LEU A 293 16.17 20.91 -4.16
N ARG A 294 16.22 22.25 -4.10
CA ARG A 294 17.49 22.98 -3.90
C ARG A 294 18.15 22.63 -2.56
N ALA A 295 17.36 22.51 -1.49
CA ALA A 295 17.87 22.11 -0.19
C ALA A 295 18.42 20.69 -0.20
N ALA A 296 17.81 19.76 -0.93
CA ALA A 296 18.29 18.39 -1.06
C ALA A 296 19.59 18.30 -1.89
N VAL A 297 19.75 19.16 -2.90
CA VAL A 297 20.98 19.27 -3.68
C VAL A 297 22.13 19.84 -2.84
N GLY A 298 21.83 20.81 -1.95
CA GLY A 298 22.83 21.47 -1.12
C GLY A 298 23.90 22.20 -1.95
N GLU A 299 25.19 21.96 -1.67
CA GLU A 299 26.33 22.55 -2.37
C GLU A 299 26.77 21.72 -3.61
N THR A 300 26.13 20.59 -3.88
CA THR A 300 26.46 19.71 -4.99
C THR A 300 26.10 20.38 -6.32
N THR A 301 27.06 20.41 -7.27
CA THR A 301 26.81 20.97 -8.60
C THR A 301 26.09 19.90 -9.44
N VAL A 302 24.78 20.05 -9.60
CA VAL A 302 23.96 19.16 -10.43
C VAL A 302 22.99 19.96 -11.29
N ALA A 303 22.63 19.42 -12.43
CA ALA A 303 21.59 19.95 -13.27
C ALA A 303 20.25 19.25 -12.91
N ILE A 304 19.35 20.01 -12.28
CA ILE A 304 17.98 19.51 -12.04
C ILE A 304 17.18 19.64 -13.34
N HIS A 305 16.49 18.57 -13.73
CA HIS A 305 15.55 18.57 -14.85
C HIS A 305 14.19 19.10 -14.39
N TRP A 306 14.09 20.42 -14.30
CA TRP A 306 12.94 21.13 -13.71
C TRP A 306 11.60 20.82 -14.37
N ASP A 307 11.56 20.69 -15.69
CA ASP A 307 10.31 20.39 -16.40
C ASP A 307 9.80 18.98 -16.04
N TYR A 308 10.71 18.01 -15.98
CA TYR A 308 10.37 16.65 -15.57
C TYR A 308 10.01 16.56 -14.07
N ALA A 309 10.76 17.25 -13.21
CA ALA A 309 10.44 17.30 -11.78
C ALA A 309 9.06 17.94 -11.53
N ARG A 310 8.66 18.92 -12.32
CA ARG A 310 7.31 19.51 -12.29
C ARG A 310 6.26 18.52 -12.75
N GLU A 311 6.50 17.79 -13.83
CA GLU A 311 5.58 16.74 -14.30
C GLU A 311 5.34 15.67 -13.22
N VAL A 312 6.40 15.21 -12.52
CA VAL A 312 6.28 14.28 -11.40
C VAL A 312 5.44 14.86 -10.27
N LEU A 313 5.63 16.15 -9.95
CA LEU A 313 4.85 16.85 -8.94
C LEU A 313 3.36 16.96 -9.32
N GLU A 314 3.06 17.27 -10.58
CA GLU A 314 1.69 17.37 -11.09
C GLU A 314 0.99 16.03 -11.17
N LYS A 315 1.69 14.96 -11.55
CA LYS A 315 1.16 13.58 -11.50
C LYS A 315 0.88 13.12 -10.08
N ALA A 316 1.78 13.41 -9.17
CA ALA A 316 1.71 13.06 -7.74
C ALA A 316 1.25 11.61 -7.52
N ASP A 317 1.78 10.69 -8.32
CA ASP A 317 1.33 9.28 -8.35
C ASP A 317 2.13 8.37 -7.40
N GLY A 318 3.16 8.91 -6.75
CA GLY A 318 3.99 8.18 -5.78
C GLY A 318 5.10 7.34 -6.43
N VAL A 319 5.23 7.34 -7.76
CA VAL A 319 6.33 6.65 -8.45
C VAL A 319 7.63 7.43 -8.27
N LEU A 320 8.71 6.71 -7.93
CA LEU A 320 10.02 7.33 -7.81
C LEU A 320 10.54 7.77 -9.19
N ALA A 321 11.05 8.98 -9.25
CA ALA A 321 11.63 9.56 -10.46
C ALA A 321 13.03 10.12 -10.20
N THR A 322 14.00 9.84 -11.08
CA THR A 322 15.32 10.46 -11.06
C THR A 322 15.24 11.84 -11.72
N VAL A 323 15.39 12.90 -10.92
CA VAL A 323 15.24 14.29 -11.38
C VAL A 323 16.56 15.04 -11.55
N ALA A 324 17.68 14.47 -11.06
CA ALA A 324 19.04 14.92 -11.33
C ALA A 324 20.03 13.77 -11.17
N LEU A 325 21.18 13.90 -11.81
CA LEU A 325 22.34 13.01 -11.65
C LEU A 325 23.49 13.80 -11.10
N GLU A 326 24.28 13.20 -10.21
CA GLU A 326 25.60 13.74 -9.83
C GLU A 326 26.51 13.68 -11.06
N ALA A 327 26.86 14.83 -11.60
CA ALA A 327 27.45 14.88 -12.93
C ALA A 327 28.97 14.75 -12.89
N ASP A 328 29.50 13.70 -13.52
CA ASP A 328 30.77 13.80 -14.27
C ASP A 328 30.56 14.62 -15.56
N ASP A 329 29.31 14.74 -16.06
CA ASP A 329 28.89 15.52 -17.20
C ASP A 329 27.53 16.18 -16.95
N PRO A 330 27.44 17.52 -16.79
CA PRO A 330 26.19 18.24 -16.59
C PRO A 330 25.21 18.16 -17.78
N ASN A 331 25.62 17.59 -18.92
CA ASN A 331 24.76 17.36 -20.09
C ASN A 331 24.42 15.89 -20.30
N ALA A 332 24.75 15.00 -19.36
CA ALA A 332 24.38 13.60 -19.46
C ALA A 332 22.84 13.47 -19.53
N PRO A 333 22.28 12.71 -20.49
CA PRO A 333 20.85 12.48 -20.52
C PRO A 333 20.41 11.69 -19.29
N LEU A 334 19.25 12.04 -18.70
CA LEU A 334 18.65 11.22 -17.65
C LEU A 334 18.46 9.77 -18.12
N PRO A 335 18.56 8.80 -17.20
CA PRO A 335 18.16 7.44 -17.51
C PRO A 335 16.74 7.45 -18.07
N ALA A 336 16.49 6.61 -19.08
CA ALA A 336 15.19 6.54 -19.75
C ALA A 336 14.08 6.37 -18.70
N THR A 337 13.09 7.26 -18.73
CA THR A 337 11.87 7.15 -17.95
C THR A 337 11.34 5.72 -18.06
N PRO A 338 10.88 5.07 -16.97
CA PRO A 338 10.17 3.81 -17.09
C PRO A 338 9.07 3.97 -18.15
N PRO A 339 8.76 2.93 -18.94
CA PRO A 339 7.83 3.04 -20.05
C PRO A 339 6.52 3.68 -19.57
N ALA A 340 6.09 4.70 -20.29
CA ALA A 340 4.84 5.42 -20.02
C ALA A 340 3.73 4.42 -19.76
N SER A 341 2.92 4.70 -18.74
CA SER A 341 1.74 3.89 -18.44
C SER A 341 0.90 3.72 -19.70
N PRO A 342 0.26 2.57 -19.93
CA PRO A 342 -0.50 2.28 -21.16
C PRO A 342 -1.58 3.30 -21.54
N GLY A 343 -1.82 4.31 -20.71
CA GLY A 343 -2.76 5.42 -20.94
C GLY A 343 -2.19 6.64 -21.64
N ASP A 344 -0.86 6.78 -21.78
CA ASP A 344 -0.20 7.96 -22.37
C ASP A 344 -0.07 7.91 -23.91
N ALA A 345 -0.69 6.93 -24.58
CA ALA A 345 -0.78 6.97 -26.04
C ALA A 345 -1.64 8.18 -26.47
N PRO A 346 -1.16 9.03 -27.43
CA PRO A 346 -1.93 10.17 -27.91
C PRO A 346 -3.30 9.69 -28.38
N ARG A 347 -4.35 10.26 -27.82
CA ARG A 347 -5.72 9.99 -28.29
C ARG A 347 -5.81 10.45 -29.73
N ASP A 348 -6.11 9.52 -30.64
CA ASP A 348 -6.40 9.83 -32.03
C ASP A 348 -7.61 10.81 -32.05
N PRO A 349 -7.48 12.04 -32.59
CA PRO A 349 -8.55 13.03 -32.59
C PRO A 349 -9.77 12.66 -33.45
N GLY A 350 -9.80 11.44 -34.03
CA GLY A 350 -10.80 11.00 -34.99
C GLY A 350 -11.99 10.17 -34.46
N THR A 351 -12.01 9.75 -33.18
CA THR A 351 -13.12 8.95 -32.65
C THR A 351 -13.95 9.70 -31.61
N ALA A 352 -14.79 10.61 -32.10
CA ALA A 352 -15.90 11.15 -31.31
C ALA A 352 -16.97 10.05 -31.15
N ALA A 353 -17.21 9.62 -29.91
CA ALA A 353 -18.32 8.71 -29.61
C ALA A 353 -19.67 9.34 -29.99
N PRO A 354 -20.60 8.61 -30.58
CA PRO A 354 -21.93 9.15 -30.88
C PRO A 354 -22.66 9.49 -29.58
N ALA A 355 -23.26 10.67 -29.54
CA ALA A 355 -24.05 11.14 -28.42
C ALA A 355 -25.23 10.17 -28.16
N PRO A 356 -25.60 9.92 -26.88
CA PRO A 356 -26.74 9.10 -26.54
C PRO A 356 -28.04 9.79 -27.04
N SER A 357 -28.81 9.09 -27.85
CA SER A 357 -30.12 9.54 -28.31
C SER A 357 -31.08 9.65 -27.14
N ALA A 358 -31.75 10.80 -27.02
CA ALA A 358 -32.79 11.07 -26.04
C ALA A 358 -33.98 10.10 -26.21
N PRO A 359 -34.64 9.65 -25.13
CA PRO A 359 -35.84 8.83 -25.23
C PRO A 359 -36.99 9.71 -25.73
N SER A 360 -37.61 9.30 -26.84
CA SER A 360 -38.83 9.91 -27.37
C SER A 360 -39.99 9.67 -26.40
N GLY A 361 -40.54 10.73 -25.84
CA GLY A 361 -41.81 10.68 -25.12
C GLY A 361 -42.95 10.28 -26.06
N ALA A 362 -43.69 9.24 -25.68
CA ALA A 362 -45.04 8.98 -26.20
C ALA A 362 -46.01 9.12 -25.04
N GLY A 363 -46.85 10.13 -25.15
CA GLY A 363 -47.99 10.34 -24.25
C GLY A 363 -49.13 9.34 -24.52
N ARG A 364 -49.77 8.96 -23.48
CA ARG A 364 -51.21 8.99 -23.19
C ARG A 364 -51.42 8.42 -21.79
#